data_3848f9442fb27b5f5d4e326b1fa8c556
#
_entry.id   3848f9442fb27b5f5d4e326b1fa8c556
#
_cell.length_a   1.000
_cell.length_b   1.000
_cell.length_c   1.000
_cell.angle_alpha   90.00
_cell.angle_beta   90.00
_cell.angle_gamma   90.00
#
_symmetry.space_group_name_H-M   'P 1'
#
loop_
_entity.id
_entity.type
_entity.pdbx_description
1 polymer ?
#
loop_
_entity_poly.entity_id
_entity_poly.type
_entity_poly.pdbx_seq_one_letter_code
_entity_poly.pdbx_strand_id
1 'polypeptide(L)'
;AIAERMDWKLDLYKKIAPYVDADAIVASNTSGLSITKLSEALPESIKPRFCGIHFFNPPRYMALVELIDTPTTEPRVLDALEAFVTTFLGKSVVRAKDTPNFIANRVGIAGMLATMIEAEKFGLTYDVVDDLTGKKMGRASSGTFRTADVVGLDTMAHVIKTLQDNLADDPFYPSYATPPVLGGLIKAGALGQKTGAGYFKKIGKDI
;
A
#
# COMPACT_ATOMS: atom_id res chain seq x y z
N ALA A 1 16.19 4.47 4.52
CA ALA A 1 14.82 4.80 4.14
C ALA A 1 14.65 6.31 4.07
N ILE A 2 13.78 6.79 3.17
CA ILE A 2 13.47 8.21 2.97
C ILE A 2 11.95 8.37 2.83
N ALA A 3 11.44 9.59 3.06
CA ALA A 3 10.01 9.87 2.98
C ALA A 3 9.41 9.56 1.60
N GLU A 4 8.10 9.32 1.58
CA GLU A 4 7.32 9.01 0.38
C GLU A 4 7.06 10.30 -0.44
N ARG A 5 8.15 10.86 -0.96
CA ARG A 5 8.16 12.07 -1.76
C ARG A 5 8.98 11.85 -3.02
N MET A 6 8.39 12.15 -4.18
CA MET A 6 9.00 11.95 -5.49
C MET A 6 10.34 12.71 -5.60
N ASP A 7 10.33 14.00 -5.30
CA ASP A 7 11.50 14.89 -5.38
C ASP A 7 12.68 14.39 -4.54
N TRP A 8 12.42 13.93 -3.32
CA TRP A 8 13.45 13.42 -2.43
C TRP A 8 14.04 12.09 -2.92
N LYS A 9 13.20 11.21 -3.46
CA LYS A 9 13.67 9.93 -4.01
C LYS A 9 14.48 10.13 -5.29
N LEU A 10 14.06 11.03 -6.18
CA LEU A 10 14.82 11.39 -7.38
C LEU A 10 16.20 11.95 -7.04
N ASP A 11 16.28 12.86 -6.04
CA ASP A 11 17.55 13.40 -5.56
C ASP A 11 18.45 12.32 -4.94
N LEU A 12 17.87 11.44 -4.13
CA LEU A 12 18.59 10.30 -3.56
C LEU A 12 19.17 9.40 -4.64
N TYR A 13 18.39 9.04 -5.66
CA TYR A 13 18.86 8.14 -6.73
C TYR A 13 20.00 8.75 -7.54
N LYS A 14 19.95 10.06 -7.83
CA LYS A 14 21.09 10.76 -8.46
C LYS A 14 22.36 10.69 -7.60
N LYS A 15 22.21 10.83 -6.28
CA LYS A 15 23.34 10.80 -5.36
C LYS A 15 23.95 9.41 -5.20
N ILE A 16 23.14 8.34 -5.18
CA ILE A 16 23.66 6.98 -4.99
C ILE A 16 24.14 6.34 -6.29
N ALA A 17 23.67 6.78 -7.46
CA ALA A 17 23.99 6.17 -8.75
C ALA A 17 25.49 5.93 -8.98
N PRO A 18 26.41 6.84 -8.62
CA PRO A 18 27.85 6.62 -8.82
C PRO A 18 28.44 5.49 -7.95
N TYR A 19 27.71 5.04 -6.92
CA TYR A 19 28.18 4.04 -5.94
C TYR A 19 27.47 2.69 -6.12
N VAL A 20 26.63 2.55 -7.14
CA VAL A 20 25.93 1.30 -7.44
C VAL A 20 26.82 0.39 -8.25
N ASP A 21 27.10 -0.80 -7.72
CA ASP A 21 27.88 -1.81 -8.42
C ASP A 21 27.22 -2.23 -9.73
N ALA A 22 28.08 -2.66 -10.69
CA ALA A 22 27.65 -2.99 -12.06
C ALA A 22 26.59 -4.09 -12.10
N ASP A 23 26.57 -5.03 -11.16
CA ASP A 23 25.64 -6.15 -11.11
C ASP A 23 24.53 -5.99 -10.06
N ALA A 24 24.55 -4.89 -9.27
CA ALA A 24 23.57 -4.68 -8.22
C ALA A 24 22.17 -4.38 -8.79
N ILE A 25 21.15 -5.01 -8.22
CA ILE A 25 19.75 -4.65 -8.44
C ILE A 25 19.41 -3.48 -7.53
N VAL A 26 18.81 -2.44 -8.11
CA VAL A 26 18.31 -1.28 -7.35
C VAL A 26 16.79 -1.37 -7.29
N ALA A 27 16.24 -1.31 -6.09
CA ALA A 27 14.80 -1.44 -5.92
C ALA A 27 14.22 -0.34 -5.01
N SER A 28 12.99 0.07 -5.30
CA SER A 28 12.24 1.01 -4.49
C SER A 28 11.11 0.31 -3.74
N ASN A 29 10.99 0.55 -2.42
CA ASN A 29 9.86 0.09 -1.61
C ASN A 29 8.81 1.21 -1.46
N THR A 30 8.56 1.99 -2.51
CA THR A 30 7.46 2.97 -2.51
C THR A 30 6.12 2.25 -2.52
N SER A 31 5.10 2.84 -1.91
CA SER A 31 3.74 2.27 -1.87
C SER A 31 2.78 2.88 -2.91
N GLY A 32 3.14 4.02 -3.51
CA GLY A 32 2.23 4.71 -4.42
C GLY A 32 2.89 5.61 -5.47
N LEU A 33 4.20 5.83 -5.39
CA LEU A 33 4.92 6.62 -6.40
C LEU A 33 5.22 5.75 -7.62
N SER A 34 5.13 6.32 -8.82
CA SER A 34 5.47 5.62 -10.07
C SER A 34 6.93 5.19 -10.07
N ILE A 35 7.16 3.90 -10.22
CA ILE A 35 8.48 3.28 -10.34
C ILE A 35 9.17 3.76 -11.63
N THR A 36 8.41 3.88 -12.72
CA THR A 36 8.90 4.38 -14.01
C THR A 36 9.44 5.81 -13.87
N LYS A 37 8.68 6.73 -13.24
CA LYS A 37 9.16 8.09 -12.99
C LYS A 37 10.39 8.12 -12.08
N LEU A 38 10.46 7.26 -11.09
CA LEU A 38 11.64 7.15 -10.23
C LEU A 38 12.88 6.68 -11.02
N SER A 39 12.71 5.81 -12.01
CA SER A 39 13.81 5.33 -12.86
C SER A 39 14.45 6.44 -13.71
N GLU A 40 13.71 7.51 -14.02
CA GLU A 40 14.21 8.63 -14.82
C GLU A 40 15.41 9.35 -14.19
N ALA A 41 15.56 9.28 -12.87
CA ALA A 41 16.71 9.85 -12.16
C ALA A 41 17.99 9.00 -12.23
N LEU A 42 17.88 7.77 -12.74
CA LEU A 42 18.99 6.83 -12.83
C LEU A 42 19.67 6.89 -14.20
N PRO A 43 21.00 6.66 -14.26
CA PRO A 43 21.72 6.46 -15.52
C PRO A 43 21.15 5.28 -16.33
N GLU A 44 21.26 5.34 -17.65
CA GLU A 44 20.80 4.28 -18.56
C GLU A 44 21.39 2.91 -18.23
N SER A 45 22.60 2.85 -17.70
CA SER A 45 23.26 1.61 -17.28
C SER A 45 22.63 0.94 -16.06
N ILE A 46 21.86 1.68 -15.24
CA ILE A 46 21.19 1.16 -14.04
C ILE A 46 19.72 0.83 -14.31
N LYS A 47 19.05 1.57 -15.19
CA LYS A 47 17.61 1.38 -15.46
C LYS A 47 17.19 -0.06 -15.73
N PRO A 48 17.94 -0.88 -16.51
CA PRO A 48 17.58 -2.28 -16.73
C PRO A 48 17.53 -3.14 -15.46
N ARG A 49 18.20 -2.69 -14.39
CA ARG A 49 18.29 -3.37 -13.09
C ARG A 49 17.50 -2.66 -11.99
N PHE A 50 16.62 -1.73 -12.35
CA PHE A 50 15.77 -1.00 -11.43
C PHE A 50 14.33 -1.51 -11.50
N CYS A 51 13.68 -1.66 -10.33
CA CYS A 51 12.29 -2.08 -10.20
C CYS A 51 11.67 -1.60 -8.87
N GLY A 52 10.38 -1.83 -8.69
CA GLY A 52 9.72 -1.76 -7.40
C GLY A 52 9.74 -3.10 -6.70
N ILE A 53 9.95 -3.09 -5.37
CA ILE A 53 9.71 -4.22 -4.49
C ILE A 53 8.89 -3.73 -3.30
N HIS A 54 7.61 -4.00 -3.31
CA HIS A 54 6.67 -3.45 -2.34
C HIS A 54 6.30 -4.47 -1.28
N PHE A 55 6.80 -4.25 -0.06
CA PHE A 55 6.47 -5.00 1.14
C PHE A 55 5.31 -4.34 1.87
N PHE A 56 4.51 -5.15 2.57
CA PHE A 56 3.40 -4.68 3.41
C PHE A 56 3.77 -4.70 4.89
N ASN A 57 3.32 -3.68 5.63
CA ASN A 57 3.57 -3.58 7.06
C ASN A 57 2.63 -4.48 7.89
N PRO A 58 3.15 -5.18 8.88
CA PRO A 58 4.56 -5.34 9.22
C PRO A 58 5.22 -6.40 8.32
N PRO A 59 6.37 -6.09 7.66
CA PRO A 59 6.94 -6.94 6.61
C PRO A 59 7.36 -8.32 7.11
N ARG A 60 7.62 -8.46 8.41
CA ARG A 60 7.93 -9.75 9.03
C ARG A 60 6.76 -10.75 8.91
N TYR A 61 5.53 -10.28 9.05
CA TYR A 61 4.34 -11.12 9.12
C TYR A 61 3.55 -11.20 7.81
N MET A 62 3.55 -10.11 7.05
CA MET A 62 2.81 -10.04 5.80
C MET A 62 3.49 -10.90 4.74
N ALA A 63 2.74 -11.87 4.19
CA ALA A 63 3.27 -12.82 3.22
C ALA A 63 3.44 -12.21 1.82
N LEU A 64 2.59 -11.25 1.43
CA LEU A 64 2.56 -10.66 0.10
C LEU A 64 3.73 -9.70 -0.14
N VAL A 65 4.33 -9.80 -1.33
CA VAL A 65 5.25 -8.83 -1.91
C VAL A 65 4.84 -8.58 -3.36
N GLU A 66 4.79 -7.32 -3.77
CA GLU A 66 4.59 -6.94 -5.16
C GLU A 66 5.93 -6.59 -5.80
N LEU A 67 6.20 -7.13 -6.98
CA LEU A 67 7.32 -6.74 -7.84
C LEU A 67 6.77 -5.92 -9.02
N ILE A 68 7.28 -4.71 -9.19
CA ILE A 68 6.80 -3.76 -10.18
C ILE A 68 7.92 -3.46 -11.18
N ASP A 69 7.68 -3.73 -12.43
CA ASP A 69 8.60 -3.42 -13.51
C ASP A 69 8.47 -1.97 -14.00
N THR A 70 9.44 -1.57 -14.80
CA THR A 70 9.40 -0.39 -15.67
C THR A 70 9.56 -0.85 -17.11
N PRO A 71 9.30 0.01 -18.10
CA PRO A 71 9.55 -0.34 -19.52
C PRO A 71 10.99 -0.76 -19.84
N THR A 72 11.94 -0.43 -18.97
CA THR A 72 13.37 -0.75 -19.15
C THR A 72 13.84 -1.88 -18.25
N THR A 73 13.07 -2.33 -17.29
CA THR A 73 13.45 -3.41 -16.35
C THR A 73 13.63 -4.73 -17.11
N GLU A 74 14.79 -5.36 -16.98
CA GLU A 74 15.03 -6.67 -17.57
C GLU A 74 14.25 -7.77 -16.85
N PRO A 75 13.57 -8.70 -17.55
CA PRO A 75 12.80 -9.78 -16.92
C PRO A 75 13.61 -10.61 -15.93
N ARG A 76 14.89 -10.87 -16.21
CA ARG A 76 15.79 -11.62 -15.32
C ARG A 76 15.93 -10.99 -13.93
N VAL A 77 15.78 -9.67 -13.82
CA VAL A 77 15.85 -8.95 -12.54
C VAL A 77 14.68 -9.32 -11.66
N LEU A 78 13.47 -9.34 -12.25
CA LEU A 78 12.27 -9.77 -11.53
C LEU A 78 12.31 -11.24 -11.18
N ASP A 79 12.82 -12.09 -12.10
CA ASP A 79 12.97 -13.54 -11.86
C ASP A 79 13.93 -13.80 -10.67
N ALA A 80 15.06 -13.11 -10.63
CA ALA A 80 16.03 -13.23 -9.55
C ALA A 80 15.46 -12.74 -8.20
N LEU A 81 14.74 -11.60 -8.19
CA LEU A 81 14.08 -11.11 -6.98
C LEU A 81 12.96 -12.02 -6.51
N GLU A 82 12.13 -12.53 -7.42
CA GLU A 82 11.07 -13.48 -7.09
C GLU A 82 11.65 -14.76 -6.46
N ALA A 83 12.69 -15.33 -7.06
CA ALA A 83 13.39 -16.49 -6.50
C ALA A 83 13.97 -16.19 -5.10
N PHE A 84 14.61 -15.04 -4.91
CA PHE A 84 15.13 -14.62 -3.62
C PHE A 84 14.03 -14.44 -2.57
N VAL A 85 12.99 -13.69 -2.91
CA VAL A 85 11.89 -13.35 -1.99
C VAL A 85 11.10 -14.58 -1.58
N THR A 86 10.85 -15.52 -2.51
CA THR A 86 10.11 -16.76 -2.23
C THR A 86 10.96 -17.75 -1.46
N THR A 87 12.22 -17.98 -1.87
CA THR A 87 13.07 -19.04 -1.31
C THR A 87 13.67 -18.63 0.03
N PHE A 88 14.22 -17.41 0.13
CA PHE A 88 14.94 -16.99 1.33
C PHE A 88 14.07 -16.23 2.34
N LEU A 89 13.08 -15.46 1.87
CA LEU A 89 12.21 -14.70 2.75
C LEU A 89 10.87 -15.38 3.04
N GLY A 90 10.55 -16.49 2.36
CA GLY A 90 9.31 -17.23 2.53
C GLY A 90 8.05 -16.41 2.21
N LYS A 91 8.15 -15.49 1.25
CA LYS A 91 7.05 -14.61 0.83
C LYS A 91 6.35 -15.15 -0.42
N SER A 92 5.14 -14.64 -0.66
CA SER A 92 4.39 -14.85 -1.90
C SER A 92 4.52 -13.61 -2.77
N VAL A 93 4.91 -13.80 -4.02
CA VAL A 93 5.17 -12.71 -4.96
C VAL A 93 4.02 -12.58 -5.96
N VAL A 94 3.64 -11.33 -6.23
CA VAL A 94 2.76 -10.96 -7.35
C VAL A 94 3.48 -9.92 -8.20
N ARG A 95 3.54 -10.14 -9.52
CA ARG A 95 4.06 -9.14 -10.46
C ARG A 95 2.96 -8.14 -10.79
N ALA A 96 3.22 -6.89 -10.51
CA ALA A 96 2.28 -5.78 -10.66
C ALA A 96 2.77 -4.80 -11.73
N LYS A 97 1.85 -4.17 -12.44
CA LYS A 97 2.15 -3.04 -13.31
C LYS A 97 2.40 -1.78 -12.47
N ASP A 98 3.18 -0.85 -13.02
CA ASP A 98 3.40 0.49 -12.44
C ASP A 98 2.13 1.35 -12.57
N THR A 99 1.10 0.99 -11.81
CA THR A 99 -0.17 1.71 -11.71
C THR A 99 -0.33 2.31 -10.32
N PRO A 100 -1.10 3.39 -10.14
CA PRO A 100 -1.30 4.01 -8.83
C PRO A 100 -1.73 3.02 -7.75
N ASN A 101 -0.95 2.97 -6.64
CA ASN A 101 -1.14 2.04 -5.52
C ASN A 101 -1.04 0.54 -5.87
N PHE A 102 -0.51 0.20 -7.03
CA PHE A 102 -0.29 -1.16 -7.54
C PHE A 102 -1.56 -2.04 -7.48
N ILE A 103 -1.49 -3.28 -6.99
CA ILE A 103 -2.64 -4.19 -6.93
C ILE A 103 -3.28 -4.19 -5.54
N ALA A 104 -2.51 -4.52 -4.49
CA ALA A 104 -3.11 -4.84 -3.19
C ALA A 104 -3.69 -3.63 -2.47
N ASN A 105 -3.03 -2.47 -2.52
CA ASN A 105 -3.59 -1.24 -1.96
C ASN A 105 -4.87 -0.82 -2.71
N ARG A 106 -4.88 -0.93 -4.04
CA ARG A 106 -6.05 -0.60 -4.86
C ARG A 106 -7.23 -1.53 -4.55
N VAL A 107 -7.01 -2.84 -4.60
CA VAL A 107 -8.04 -3.85 -4.31
C VAL A 107 -8.50 -3.77 -2.85
N GLY A 108 -7.54 -3.64 -1.93
CA GLY A 108 -7.82 -3.56 -0.49
C GLY A 108 -8.68 -2.36 -0.13
N ILE A 109 -8.29 -1.17 -0.59
CA ILE A 109 -9.08 0.05 -0.33
C ILE A 109 -10.44 0.01 -1.03
N ALA A 110 -10.53 -0.45 -2.28
CA ALA A 110 -11.81 -0.60 -2.97
C ALA A 110 -12.77 -1.52 -2.19
N GLY A 111 -12.27 -2.66 -1.69
CA GLY A 111 -13.06 -3.60 -0.87
C GLY A 111 -13.47 -3.02 0.47
N MET A 112 -12.58 -2.27 1.14
CA MET A 112 -12.92 -1.61 2.41
C MET A 112 -13.97 -0.52 2.22
N LEU A 113 -13.82 0.35 1.22
CA LEU A 113 -14.77 1.42 0.93
C LEU A 113 -16.14 0.87 0.52
N ALA A 114 -16.19 -0.16 -0.32
CA ALA A 114 -17.44 -0.84 -0.67
C ALA A 114 -18.14 -1.39 0.58
N THR A 115 -17.39 -2.03 1.49
CA THR A 115 -17.93 -2.53 2.76
C THR A 115 -18.47 -1.38 3.64
N MET A 116 -17.73 -0.26 3.74
CA MET A 116 -18.16 0.91 4.52
C MET A 116 -19.44 1.53 3.97
N ILE A 117 -19.56 1.65 2.64
CA ILE A 117 -20.77 2.16 1.96
C ILE A 117 -21.96 1.26 2.27
N GLU A 118 -21.82 -0.05 2.13
CA GLU A 118 -22.90 -0.99 2.41
C GLU A 118 -23.26 -1.02 3.91
N ALA A 119 -22.28 -0.94 4.80
CA ALA A 119 -22.50 -0.87 6.25
C ALA A 119 -23.39 0.35 6.62
N GLU A 120 -23.13 1.51 6.02
CA GLU A 120 -23.95 2.72 6.22
C GLU A 120 -25.36 2.54 5.72
N LYS A 121 -25.55 1.97 4.50
CA LYS A 121 -26.87 1.70 3.93
C LYS A 121 -27.75 0.79 4.80
N PHE A 122 -27.14 -0.21 5.42
CA PHE A 122 -27.82 -1.18 6.29
C PHE A 122 -27.88 -0.76 7.76
N GLY A 123 -27.29 0.37 8.13
CA GLY A 123 -27.24 0.86 9.51
C GLY A 123 -26.49 -0.08 10.45
N LEU A 124 -25.47 -0.80 9.96
CA LEU A 124 -24.70 -1.76 10.74
C LEU A 124 -23.64 -1.05 11.58
N THR A 125 -23.44 -1.54 12.80
CA THR A 125 -22.35 -1.07 13.68
C THR A 125 -20.99 -1.64 13.25
N TYR A 126 -19.90 -0.96 13.58
CA TYR A 126 -18.55 -1.32 13.13
C TYR A 126 -18.10 -2.69 13.61
N ASP A 127 -18.47 -3.06 14.84
CA ASP A 127 -18.18 -4.36 15.46
C ASP A 127 -18.90 -5.50 14.73
N VAL A 128 -20.17 -5.31 14.36
CA VAL A 128 -20.94 -6.28 13.55
C VAL A 128 -20.31 -6.47 12.18
N VAL A 129 -19.92 -5.36 11.51
CA VAL A 129 -19.27 -5.44 10.19
C VAL A 129 -17.92 -6.17 10.30
N ASP A 130 -17.12 -5.89 11.32
CA ASP A 130 -15.83 -6.55 11.52
C ASP A 130 -15.98 -8.04 11.83
N ASP A 131 -17.00 -8.43 12.59
CA ASP A 131 -17.32 -9.84 12.82
C ASP A 131 -17.73 -10.57 11.52
N LEU A 132 -18.54 -9.92 10.69
CA LEU A 132 -18.96 -10.46 9.39
C LEU A 132 -17.82 -10.55 8.38
N THR A 133 -16.97 -9.51 8.30
CA THR A 133 -15.92 -9.39 7.27
C THR A 133 -14.55 -9.91 7.70
N GLY A 134 -14.45 -10.48 8.91
CA GLY A 134 -13.23 -11.02 9.48
C GLY A 134 -13.05 -12.52 9.27
N LYS A 135 -12.72 -13.22 10.34
CA LYS A 135 -12.41 -14.67 10.34
C LYS A 135 -13.50 -15.54 9.71
N LYS A 136 -14.77 -15.17 9.90
CA LYS A 136 -15.92 -15.93 9.36
C LYS A 136 -15.90 -16.02 7.84
N MET A 137 -15.26 -15.03 7.17
CA MET A 137 -15.07 -15.03 5.72
C MET A 137 -13.65 -15.46 5.28
N GLY A 138 -12.84 -16.00 6.19
CA GLY A 138 -11.45 -16.36 5.91
C GLY A 138 -10.51 -15.16 5.72
N ARG A 139 -10.91 -13.98 6.17
CA ARG A 139 -10.10 -12.75 6.13
C ARG A 139 -9.35 -12.52 7.45
N ALA A 140 -8.56 -11.46 7.51
CA ALA A 140 -7.87 -11.04 8.74
C ALA A 140 -8.88 -10.87 9.88
N SER A 141 -8.50 -11.28 11.09
CA SER A 141 -9.36 -11.22 12.28
C SER A 141 -9.82 -9.82 12.67
N SER A 142 -9.13 -8.80 12.15
CA SER A 142 -9.46 -7.39 12.36
C SER A 142 -10.68 -6.90 11.56
N GLY A 143 -11.18 -7.70 10.60
CA GLY A 143 -12.31 -7.26 9.76
C GLY A 143 -11.97 -6.03 8.92
N THR A 144 -12.92 -5.10 8.78
CA THR A 144 -12.80 -3.90 7.93
C THR A 144 -12.37 -2.66 8.72
N PHE A 145 -13.14 -2.27 9.73
CA PHE A 145 -12.93 -1.01 10.48
C PHE A 145 -11.72 -1.07 11.42
N ARG A 146 -11.52 -2.19 12.10
CA ARG A 146 -10.31 -2.38 12.91
C ARG A 146 -9.06 -2.51 12.04
N THR A 147 -9.17 -3.05 10.83
CA THR A 147 -8.05 -3.02 9.86
C THR A 147 -7.71 -1.58 9.47
N ALA A 148 -8.71 -0.72 9.22
CA ALA A 148 -8.49 0.70 8.98
C ALA A 148 -7.73 1.38 10.13
N ASP A 149 -8.11 1.09 11.38
CA ASP A 149 -7.43 1.61 12.56
C ASP A 149 -5.98 1.11 12.70
N VAL A 150 -5.70 -0.14 12.34
CA VAL A 150 -4.34 -0.73 12.34
C VAL A 150 -3.46 -0.10 11.27
N VAL A 151 -3.98 0.09 10.06
CA VAL A 151 -3.28 0.75 8.94
C VAL A 151 -2.99 2.22 9.26
N GLY A 152 -3.91 2.85 9.93
CA GLY A 152 -3.92 4.29 10.22
C GLY A 152 -4.82 5.06 9.27
N LEU A 153 -5.74 5.82 9.82
CA LEU A 153 -6.80 6.51 9.07
C LEU A 153 -6.25 7.59 8.13
N ASP A 154 -5.18 8.26 8.52
CA ASP A 154 -4.46 9.22 7.67
C ASP A 154 -3.76 8.53 6.49
N THR A 155 -3.17 7.35 6.71
CA THR A 155 -2.59 6.52 5.65
C THR A 155 -3.68 6.08 4.67
N MET A 156 -4.81 5.58 5.18
CA MET A 156 -5.95 5.19 4.37
C MET A 156 -6.47 6.37 3.52
N ALA A 157 -6.65 7.54 4.13
CA ALA A 157 -7.09 8.75 3.42
C ALA A 157 -6.11 9.17 2.31
N HIS A 158 -4.79 9.04 2.56
CA HIS A 158 -3.77 9.31 1.54
C HIS A 158 -3.88 8.36 0.35
N VAL A 159 -4.07 7.05 0.60
CA VAL A 159 -4.26 6.06 -0.46
C VAL A 159 -5.54 6.36 -1.25
N ILE A 160 -6.67 6.65 -0.57
CA ILE A 160 -7.93 7.03 -1.21
C ILE A 160 -7.71 8.25 -2.14
N LYS A 161 -7.04 9.29 -1.62
CA LYS A 161 -6.75 10.48 -2.42
C LYS A 161 -5.91 10.17 -3.65
N THR A 162 -4.89 9.32 -3.51
CA THR A 162 -4.07 8.89 -4.64
C THR A 162 -4.91 8.16 -5.71
N LEU A 163 -5.88 7.33 -5.30
CA LEU A 163 -6.79 6.67 -6.23
C LEU A 163 -7.70 7.68 -6.93
N GLN A 164 -8.27 8.64 -6.18
CA GLN A 164 -9.12 9.71 -6.74
C GLN A 164 -8.37 10.58 -7.76
N ASP A 165 -7.13 10.96 -7.44
CA ASP A 165 -6.36 11.88 -8.27
C ASP A 165 -5.84 11.21 -9.57
N ASN A 166 -5.71 9.88 -9.60
CA ASN A 166 -5.02 9.19 -10.70
C ASN A 166 -5.85 8.14 -11.44
N LEU A 167 -7.04 7.79 -10.98
CA LEU A 167 -7.84 6.69 -11.53
C LEU A 167 -9.27 7.12 -11.88
N ALA A 168 -9.42 8.27 -12.55
CA ALA A 168 -10.72 8.81 -12.93
C ALA A 168 -11.54 7.85 -13.84
N ASP A 169 -10.84 7.03 -14.64
CA ASP A 169 -11.46 6.05 -15.55
C ASP A 169 -11.64 4.66 -14.92
N ASP A 170 -11.33 4.50 -13.62
CA ASP A 170 -11.53 3.23 -12.93
C ASP A 170 -13.03 2.94 -12.75
N PRO A 171 -13.51 1.72 -13.05
CA PRO A 171 -14.91 1.35 -12.82
C PRO A 171 -15.38 1.53 -11.37
N PHE A 172 -14.47 1.48 -10.39
CA PHE A 172 -14.76 1.68 -8.98
C PHE A 172 -14.57 3.13 -8.52
N TYR A 173 -14.22 4.06 -9.42
CA TYR A 173 -13.98 5.46 -9.08
C TYR A 173 -15.07 6.11 -8.22
N PRO A 174 -16.38 5.89 -8.46
CA PRO A 174 -17.42 6.44 -7.61
C PRO A 174 -17.34 5.98 -6.14
N SER A 175 -16.75 4.82 -5.89
CA SER A 175 -16.59 4.27 -4.54
C SER A 175 -15.36 4.83 -3.80
N TYR A 176 -14.46 5.56 -4.47
CA TYR A 176 -13.27 6.15 -3.84
C TYR A 176 -13.56 7.44 -3.07
N ALA A 177 -14.84 7.79 -2.88
CA ALA A 177 -15.21 8.91 -2.02
C ALA A 177 -14.73 8.67 -0.57
N THR A 178 -14.10 9.68 0.03
CA THR A 178 -13.70 9.59 1.44
C THR A 178 -14.94 9.56 2.33
N PRO A 179 -15.16 8.50 3.14
CA PRO A 179 -16.31 8.45 4.03
C PRO A 179 -16.32 9.66 4.99
N PRO A 180 -17.49 10.32 5.22
CA PRO A 180 -17.58 11.49 6.11
C PRO A 180 -17.03 11.22 7.52
N VAL A 181 -17.31 10.03 8.07
CA VAL A 181 -16.82 9.61 9.39
C VAL A 181 -15.30 9.56 9.42
N LEU A 182 -14.65 9.01 8.37
CA LEU A 182 -13.19 8.98 8.26
C LEU A 182 -12.60 10.39 8.33
N GLY A 183 -13.17 11.33 7.57
CA GLY A 183 -12.74 12.72 7.60
C GLY A 183 -12.92 13.39 8.97
N GLY A 184 -14.01 13.08 9.66
CA GLY A 184 -14.29 13.56 11.02
C GLY A 184 -13.27 13.05 12.04
N LEU A 185 -12.96 11.74 12.02
CA LEU A 185 -11.99 11.11 12.90
C LEU A 185 -10.58 11.71 12.70
N ILE A 186 -10.15 11.89 11.46
CA ILE A 186 -8.85 12.50 11.16
C ILE A 186 -8.77 13.94 11.71
N LYS A 187 -9.81 14.76 11.51
CA LYS A 187 -9.88 16.13 12.05
C LYS A 187 -9.81 16.16 13.58
N ALA A 188 -10.37 15.15 14.23
CA ALA A 188 -10.33 14.98 15.71
C ALA A 188 -8.97 14.43 16.20
N GLY A 189 -8.01 14.12 15.33
CA GLY A 189 -6.74 13.50 15.70
C GLY A 189 -6.84 12.01 16.06
N ALA A 190 -7.99 11.40 15.81
CA ALA A 190 -8.24 9.96 16.02
C ALA A 190 -7.76 9.19 14.78
N LEU A 191 -6.46 8.84 14.74
CA LEU A 191 -5.81 8.25 13.58
C LEU A 191 -5.71 6.72 13.64
N GLY A 192 -6.48 6.09 14.51
CA GLY A 192 -6.50 4.65 14.71
C GLY A 192 -5.59 4.20 15.85
N GLN A 193 -5.07 2.97 15.75
CA GLN A 193 -4.32 2.32 16.83
C GLN A 193 -3.12 3.15 17.33
N LYS A 194 -2.43 3.85 16.46
CA LYS A 194 -1.26 4.68 16.79
C LYS A 194 -1.57 5.86 17.71
N THR A 195 -2.82 6.33 17.73
CA THR A 195 -3.29 7.42 18.61
C THR A 195 -4.22 6.91 19.71
N GLY A 196 -4.48 5.59 19.79
CA GLY A 196 -5.37 4.96 20.76
C GLY A 196 -6.86 5.19 20.47
N ALA A 197 -7.20 5.85 19.39
CA ALA A 197 -8.57 6.10 18.94
C ALA A 197 -8.67 6.19 17.42
N GLY A 198 -9.75 5.66 16.86
CA GLY A 198 -10.11 5.66 15.45
C GLY A 198 -11.60 5.34 15.34
N TYR A 199 -11.99 4.38 14.50
CA TYR A 199 -13.33 3.77 14.52
C TYR A 199 -13.61 3.10 15.87
N PHE A 200 -12.56 2.56 16.50
CA PHE A 200 -12.61 2.03 17.86
C PHE A 200 -11.72 2.86 18.79
N LYS A 201 -12.07 2.88 20.07
CA LYS A 201 -11.29 3.55 21.10
C LYS A 201 -10.77 2.52 22.11
N LYS A 202 -9.46 2.58 22.38
CA LYS A 202 -8.87 1.75 23.41
C LYS A 202 -9.27 2.23 24.81
N ILE A 203 -9.84 1.35 25.61
CA ILE A 203 -10.21 1.60 27.02
C ILE A 203 -9.48 0.57 27.88
N GLY A 204 -8.45 1.01 28.62
CA GLY A 204 -7.62 0.11 29.41
C GLY A 204 -6.81 -0.87 28.56
N LYS A 205 -7.00 -2.17 28.75
CA LYS A 205 -6.37 -3.24 27.95
C LYS A 205 -7.24 -3.70 26.78
N ASP A 206 -8.49 -3.26 26.71
CA ASP A 206 -9.47 -3.67 25.70
C ASP A 206 -9.60 -2.61 24.60
N ILE A 207 -9.97 -3.08 23.40
CA ILE A 207 -10.24 -2.25 22.21
C ILE A 207 -11.67 -2.48 21.78
#